data_8979299a60188228063882fb7ae2af50
#
_entry.id   8979299a60188228063882fb7ae2af50
#
_cell.length_a   1.000
_cell.length_b   1.000
_cell.length_c   1.000
_cell.angle_alpha   90.00
_cell.angle_beta   90.00
_cell.angle_gamma   90.00
#
_symmetry.space_group_name_H-M   'P 1'
#
loop_
_entity.id
_entity.type
_entity.pdbx_description
1 polymer ?
#
loop_
_entity_poly.entity_id
_entity_poly.type
_entity_poly.pdbx_seq_one_letter_code
_entity_poly.pdbx_strand_id
1 'polypeptide(L)'
;MSFEQVWGAGTCSISWPKDIHILCEEEGTQLDLSDDDRVKSNMAYDNIALSIAAYEDSPEVNAFTSKYDLTFAGKVKLTKEEQRGFALFRGKGQCHRCHTSNGKQALFTDFTFDNLGVPQNPENPAGVAPDFVDAGLGGFLKNAGYDEDVYEAEWGKQKVPTLRNVGKGSCEAEPENPDCIVKAYAHNGYFKSLEGIVHFYNTRDVKPECPALYTEAEALAAGCWPAPEVAENVNTDELGDLGLTPEEEAAIVAFLKTLSDGYVP
;
A
#
# COMPACT_ATOMS: atom_id res chain seq x y z
N MET A 1 2.66 -14.71 25.20
CA MET A 1 2.82 -13.45 25.97
C MET A 1 1.52 -12.69 25.82
N SER A 2 0.87 -12.24 26.90
CA SER A 2 -0.37 -11.47 26.80
C SER A 2 -0.08 -9.99 26.53
N PHE A 3 -1.07 -9.25 26.01
CA PHE A 3 -0.94 -7.81 25.77
C PHE A 3 -0.49 -7.04 27.01
N GLU A 4 -1.10 -7.33 28.18
CA GLU A 4 -0.73 -6.71 29.44
C GLU A 4 0.67 -7.07 29.95
N GLN A 5 1.22 -8.23 29.56
CA GLN A 5 2.61 -8.58 29.89
C GLN A 5 3.62 -7.71 29.13
N VAL A 6 3.24 -7.20 27.97
CA VAL A 6 4.11 -6.31 27.15
C VAL A 6 3.91 -4.85 27.56
N TRP A 7 2.65 -4.42 27.67
CA TRP A 7 2.28 -3.01 27.76
C TRP A 7 1.90 -2.54 29.16
N GLY A 8 1.89 -3.45 30.14
CA GLY A 8 1.61 -3.15 31.53
C GLY A 8 0.25 -3.63 32.02
N ALA A 9 0.19 -3.92 33.30
CA ALA A 9 -1.03 -4.38 33.98
C ALA A 9 -2.12 -3.28 33.90
N GLY A 10 -3.36 -3.67 33.61
CA GLY A 10 -4.50 -2.77 33.57
C GLY A 10 -4.70 -2.06 32.21
N THR A 11 -3.82 -2.27 31.22
CA THR A 11 -3.99 -1.69 29.87
C THR A 11 -5.30 -2.12 29.21
N CYS A 12 -5.80 -3.33 29.53
CA CYS A 12 -7.08 -3.84 29.03
C CYS A 12 -8.25 -3.55 29.97
N SER A 13 -8.03 -2.89 31.14
CA SER A 13 -9.07 -2.61 32.11
C SER A 13 -9.85 -1.36 31.75
N ILE A 14 -10.75 -1.50 30.76
CA ILE A 14 -11.62 -0.45 30.23
C ILE A 14 -13.07 -0.84 30.53
N SER A 15 -13.85 0.08 31.08
CA SER A 15 -15.27 -0.11 31.38
C SER A 15 -16.09 0.22 30.14
N TRP A 16 -16.35 -0.81 29.33
CA TRP A 16 -17.15 -0.67 28.12
C TRP A 16 -18.64 -0.56 28.41
N PRO A 17 -19.42 0.22 27.61
CA PRO A 17 -20.87 0.20 27.66
C PRO A 17 -21.43 -1.22 27.46
N LYS A 18 -22.59 -1.54 28.11
CA LYS A 18 -23.17 -2.88 28.01
C LYS A 18 -23.57 -3.27 26.59
N ASP A 19 -23.93 -2.28 25.76
CA ASP A 19 -24.43 -2.48 24.40
C ASP A 19 -23.33 -2.19 23.35
N ILE A 20 -22.07 -2.29 23.74
CA ILE A 20 -20.91 -1.96 22.88
C ILE A 20 -20.96 -2.65 21.50
N HIS A 21 -21.40 -3.92 21.45
CA HIS A 21 -21.47 -4.66 20.20
C HIS A 21 -22.49 -4.08 19.22
N ILE A 22 -23.58 -3.48 19.71
CA ILE A 22 -24.57 -2.78 18.87
C ILE A 22 -24.03 -1.41 18.47
N LEU A 23 -23.45 -0.67 19.42
CA LEU A 23 -22.94 0.67 19.17
C LEU A 23 -21.76 0.67 18.18
N CYS A 24 -20.95 -0.40 18.15
CA CYS A 24 -19.85 -0.55 17.19
C CYS A 24 -20.33 -0.93 15.78
N GLU A 25 -21.58 -1.37 15.61
CA GLU A 25 -22.18 -1.63 14.29
C GLU A 25 -22.74 -0.35 13.65
N GLU A 26 -22.93 0.70 14.43
CA GLU A 26 -23.42 2.01 13.95
C GLU A 26 -22.23 2.88 13.50
N GLU A 27 -22.09 3.07 12.20
CA GLU A 27 -21.04 3.87 11.60
C GLU A 27 -21.08 5.33 12.11
N GLY A 28 -19.90 5.86 12.47
CA GLY A 28 -19.77 7.23 12.99
C GLY A 28 -20.17 7.41 14.46
N THR A 29 -20.59 6.36 15.14
CA THR A 29 -20.94 6.44 16.56
C THR A 29 -19.71 6.52 17.44
N GLN A 30 -19.58 7.61 18.21
CA GLN A 30 -18.54 7.73 19.21
C GLN A 30 -19.05 7.21 20.57
N LEU A 31 -18.35 6.21 21.12
CA LEU A 31 -18.72 5.62 22.42
C LEU A 31 -18.53 6.63 23.54
N ASP A 32 -19.53 6.73 24.43
CA ASP A 32 -19.43 7.51 25.68
C ASP A 32 -18.63 6.70 26.72
N LEU A 33 -17.39 7.10 26.94
CA LEU A 33 -16.47 6.55 27.92
C LEU A 33 -16.07 7.61 28.92
N SER A 34 -15.72 7.19 30.16
CA SER A 34 -15.03 8.10 31.07
C SER A 34 -13.71 8.59 30.46
N ASP A 35 -13.23 9.77 30.89
CA ASP A 35 -11.96 10.34 30.40
C ASP A 35 -10.81 9.34 30.59
N ASP A 36 -10.76 8.66 31.75
CA ASP A 36 -9.74 7.65 32.05
C ASP A 36 -9.83 6.43 31.10
N ASP A 37 -11.05 5.95 30.81
CA ASP A 37 -11.24 4.82 29.92
C ASP A 37 -11.00 5.21 28.46
N ARG A 38 -11.29 6.44 28.07
CA ARG A 38 -10.94 6.99 26.75
C ARG A 38 -9.43 7.03 26.55
N VAL A 39 -8.68 7.54 27.54
CA VAL A 39 -7.21 7.55 27.50
C VAL A 39 -6.65 6.13 27.36
N LYS A 40 -7.16 5.17 28.18
CA LYS A 40 -6.74 3.78 28.08
C LYS A 40 -7.07 3.15 26.72
N SER A 41 -8.25 3.44 26.16
CA SER A 41 -8.65 2.95 24.85
C SER A 41 -7.71 3.45 23.75
N ASN A 42 -7.39 4.75 23.74
CA ASN A 42 -6.47 5.34 22.79
C ASN A 42 -5.06 4.73 22.94
N MET A 43 -4.55 4.62 24.17
CA MET A 43 -3.24 3.97 24.42
C MET A 43 -3.23 2.51 23.98
N ALA A 44 -4.32 1.77 24.19
CA ALA A 44 -4.41 0.37 23.74
C ALA A 44 -4.38 0.28 22.21
N TYR A 45 -5.05 1.19 21.50
CA TYR A 45 -5.01 1.29 20.06
C TYR A 45 -3.59 1.58 19.54
N ASP A 46 -2.91 2.57 20.11
CA ASP A 46 -1.52 2.90 19.75
C ASP A 46 -0.59 1.72 20.02
N ASN A 47 -0.75 1.02 21.14
CA ASN A 47 0.04 -0.15 21.49
C ASN A 47 -0.20 -1.33 20.55
N ILE A 48 -1.42 -1.51 20.03
CA ILE A 48 -1.71 -2.49 18.98
C ILE A 48 -0.95 -2.12 17.70
N ALA A 49 -1.02 -0.87 17.28
CA ALA A 49 -0.30 -0.39 16.09
C ALA A 49 1.22 -0.57 16.23
N LEU A 50 1.79 -0.22 17.39
CA LEU A 50 3.21 -0.43 17.68
C LEU A 50 3.60 -1.92 17.71
N SER A 51 2.72 -2.80 18.17
CA SER A 51 2.96 -4.25 18.15
C SER A 51 2.98 -4.80 16.72
N ILE A 52 2.09 -4.32 15.85
CA ILE A 52 2.05 -4.67 14.44
C ILE A 52 3.33 -4.15 13.76
N ALA A 53 3.70 -2.90 13.97
CA ALA A 53 4.91 -2.31 13.41
C ALA A 53 6.19 -3.08 13.84
N ALA A 54 6.26 -3.50 15.11
CA ALA A 54 7.38 -4.32 15.60
C ALA A 54 7.42 -5.71 14.94
N TYR A 55 6.26 -6.31 14.64
CA TYR A 55 6.19 -7.56 13.90
C TYR A 55 6.62 -7.36 12.44
N GLU A 56 6.15 -6.30 11.81
CA GLU A 56 6.54 -5.96 10.43
C GLU A 56 8.05 -5.70 10.29
N ASP A 57 8.71 -5.15 11.33
CA ASP A 57 10.17 -4.93 11.36
C ASP A 57 10.96 -6.20 11.76
N SER A 58 10.29 -7.30 12.04
CA SER A 58 10.95 -8.54 12.47
C SER A 58 11.63 -9.28 11.32
N PRO A 59 12.65 -10.13 11.60
CA PRO A 59 13.27 -11.00 10.60
C PRO A 59 12.32 -12.03 9.98
N GLU A 60 11.15 -12.25 10.54
CA GLU A 60 10.10 -13.11 9.99
C GLU A 60 9.46 -12.46 8.76
N VAL A 61 9.21 -11.15 8.82
CA VAL A 61 8.62 -10.38 7.72
C VAL A 61 9.69 -9.82 6.79
N ASN A 62 10.78 -9.29 7.36
CA ASN A 62 11.90 -8.70 6.62
C ASN A 62 13.14 -9.59 6.71
N ALA A 63 13.10 -10.75 6.08
CA ALA A 63 14.19 -11.72 6.13
C ALA A 63 15.43 -11.29 5.32
N PHE A 64 15.30 -10.37 4.37
CA PHE A 64 16.36 -9.89 3.47
C PHE A 64 17.11 -11.03 2.77
N THR A 65 16.34 -12.00 2.27
CA THR A 65 16.84 -13.19 1.58
C THR A 65 16.44 -13.24 0.11
N SER A 66 16.00 -12.12 -0.44
CA SER A 66 15.60 -11.99 -1.83
C SER A 66 16.78 -12.11 -2.79
N LYS A 67 16.50 -12.33 -4.09
CA LYS A 67 17.53 -12.30 -5.12
C LYS A 67 18.31 -10.98 -5.10
N TYR A 68 17.61 -9.86 -4.92
CA TYR A 68 18.22 -8.53 -4.78
C TYR A 68 19.24 -8.49 -3.64
N ASP A 69 18.88 -8.99 -2.44
CA ASP A 69 19.78 -9.00 -1.28
C ASP A 69 21.02 -9.86 -1.51
N LEU A 70 20.85 -11.02 -2.14
CA LEU A 70 21.96 -11.94 -2.43
C LEU A 70 22.97 -11.36 -3.43
N THR A 71 22.58 -10.34 -4.21
CA THR A 71 23.54 -9.62 -5.07
C THR A 71 24.59 -8.87 -4.27
N PHE A 72 24.21 -8.26 -3.14
CA PHE A 72 25.15 -7.56 -2.25
C PHE A 72 26.11 -8.51 -1.52
N ALA A 73 25.67 -9.76 -1.33
CA ALA A 73 26.53 -10.80 -0.79
C ALA A 73 27.42 -11.47 -1.86
N GLY A 74 27.31 -11.06 -3.12
CA GLY A 74 28.06 -11.62 -4.24
C GLY A 74 27.67 -13.06 -4.59
N LYS A 75 26.54 -13.56 -4.08
CA LYS A 75 26.09 -14.95 -4.28
C LYS A 75 25.38 -15.16 -5.61
N VAL A 76 24.71 -14.14 -6.11
CA VAL A 76 23.96 -14.18 -7.37
C VAL A 76 24.17 -12.88 -8.14
N LYS A 77 23.76 -12.88 -9.41
CA LYS A 77 23.69 -11.67 -10.25
C LYS A 77 22.28 -11.51 -10.77
N LEU A 78 21.84 -10.26 -10.89
CA LEU A 78 20.63 -9.95 -11.65
C LEU A 78 20.84 -10.29 -13.13
N THR A 79 19.79 -10.75 -13.80
CA THR A 79 19.78 -10.88 -15.27
C THR A 79 19.93 -9.50 -15.92
N LYS A 80 20.16 -9.47 -17.23
CA LYS A 80 20.24 -8.19 -17.96
C LYS A 80 18.93 -7.41 -17.89
N GLU A 81 17.81 -8.10 -17.93
CA GLU A 81 16.47 -7.51 -17.83
C GLU A 81 16.22 -6.93 -16.43
N GLU A 82 16.50 -7.68 -15.37
CA GLU A 82 16.38 -7.20 -13.98
C GLU A 82 17.31 -6.01 -13.69
N GLN A 83 18.54 -6.02 -14.26
CA GLN A 83 19.47 -4.88 -14.15
C GLN A 83 18.92 -3.64 -14.87
N ARG A 84 18.34 -3.83 -16.07
CA ARG A 84 17.68 -2.76 -16.82
C ARG A 84 16.49 -2.22 -16.01
N GLY A 85 15.68 -3.12 -15.44
CA GLY A 85 14.55 -2.75 -14.59
C GLY A 85 14.97 -1.93 -13.37
N PHE A 86 16.03 -2.33 -12.68
CA PHE A 86 16.59 -1.55 -11.57
C PHE A 86 17.09 -0.17 -11.99
N ALA A 87 17.75 -0.07 -13.15
CA ALA A 87 18.19 1.21 -13.67
C ALA A 87 17.00 2.12 -14.04
N LEU A 88 15.93 1.57 -14.62
CA LEU A 88 14.70 2.28 -14.94
C LEU A 88 13.96 2.71 -13.65
N PHE A 89 13.85 1.83 -12.66
CA PHE A 89 13.26 2.12 -11.35
C PHE A 89 13.93 3.34 -10.68
N ARG A 90 15.27 3.45 -10.77
CA ARG A 90 16.04 4.57 -10.23
C ARG A 90 16.12 5.79 -11.14
N GLY A 91 15.82 5.64 -12.41
CA GLY A 91 15.95 6.67 -13.43
C GLY A 91 14.59 7.08 -14.00
N LYS A 92 14.35 6.73 -15.26
CA LYS A 92 13.20 7.14 -16.06
C LYS A 92 11.85 6.82 -15.40
N GLY A 93 11.75 5.68 -14.71
CA GLY A 93 10.52 5.26 -14.01
C GLY A 93 10.24 6.00 -12.71
N GLN A 94 11.17 6.81 -12.21
CA GLN A 94 11.07 7.66 -11.02
C GLN A 94 10.66 6.97 -9.71
N CYS A 95 10.46 5.66 -9.69
CA CYS A 95 9.95 4.89 -8.54
C CYS A 95 10.76 5.12 -7.24
N HIS A 96 12.09 5.34 -7.38
CA HIS A 96 13.00 5.54 -6.25
C HIS A 96 12.76 6.84 -5.48
N ARG A 97 11.95 7.76 -5.99
CA ARG A 97 11.62 9.02 -5.30
C ARG A 97 10.88 8.75 -4.00
N CYS A 98 9.89 7.85 -4.04
CA CYS A 98 9.14 7.40 -2.89
C CYS A 98 9.67 6.04 -2.37
N HIS A 99 10.06 5.13 -3.28
CA HIS A 99 10.56 3.80 -2.94
C HIS A 99 12.09 3.75 -2.90
N THR A 100 12.67 4.37 -1.88
CA THR A 100 14.13 4.50 -1.75
C THR A 100 14.84 3.16 -1.66
N SER A 101 15.88 2.97 -2.49
CA SER A 101 16.67 1.72 -2.57
C SER A 101 18.05 1.85 -1.91
N ASN A 102 18.16 2.63 -0.82
CA ASN A 102 19.42 2.93 -0.18
C ASN A 102 19.83 1.82 0.80
N GLY A 103 21.07 1.33 0.61
CA GLY A 103 21.69 0.35 1.52
C GLY A 103 21.32 -1.10 1.22
N LYS A 104 21.94 -2.02 2.01
CA LYS A 104 21.81 -3.46 1.82
C LYS A 104 20.47 -4.03 2.30
N GLN A 105 19.79 -3.33 3.18
CA GLN A 105 18.51 -3.71 3.77
C GLN A 105 17.44 -2.66 3.44
N ALA A 106 17.45 -2.18 2.19
CA ALA A 106 16.47 -1.21 1.75
C ALA A 106 15.04 -1.77 1.86
N LEU A 107 14.15 -1.03 2.49
CA LEU A 107 12.73 -1.37 2.58
C LEU A 107 11.94 -0.91 1.36
N PHE A 108 12.54 -0.10 0.49
CA PHE A 108 11.87 0.48 -0.68
C PHE A 108 10.62 1.26 -0.29
N THR A 109 10.76 2.11 0.70
CA THR A 109 9.80 3.12 1.14
C THR A 109 10.56 4.26 1.81
N ASP A 110 10.05 5.45 1.73
CA ASP A 110 10.50 6.63 2.48
C ASP A 110 9.57 6.97 3.65
N PHE A 111 8.50 6.16 3.82
CA PHE A 111 7.47 6.32 4.85
C PHE A 111 6.62 7.60 4.72
N THR A 112 6.70 8.31 3.60
CA THR A 112 5.84 9.45 3.32
C THR A 112 4.44 9.02 2.86
N PHE A 113 3.59 10.01 2.58
CA PHE A 113 2.22 9.80 2.11
C PHE A 113 2.03 10.53 0.79
N ASP A 114 1.33 9.89 -0.16
CA ASP A 114 1.10 10.44 -1.47
C ASP A 114 -0.25 9.99 -2.05
N ASN A 115 -0.88 10.84 -2.86
CA ASN A 115 -2.06 10.47 -3.63
C ASN A 115 -1.66 10.14 -5.07
N LEU A 116 -1.71 8.88 -5.41
CA LEU A 116 -1.33 8.38 -6.73
C LEU A 116 -2.47 8.47 -7.77
N GLY A 117 -3.63 9.02 -7.39
CA GLY A 117 -4.80 9.09 -8.28
C GLY A 117 -5.38 7.73 -8.63
N VAL A 118 -5.28 6.75 -7.71
CA VAL A 118 -5.84 5.40 -7.90
C VAL A 118 -7.35 5.49 -8.06
N PRO A 119 -7.95 4.83 -9.07
CA PRO A 119 -9.40 4.77 -9.22
C PRO A 119 -10.08 4.05 -8.05
N GLN A 120 -11.34 4.39 -7.76
CA GLN A 120 -12.16 3.60 -6.86
C GLN A 120 -12.27 2.15 -7.37
N ASN A 121 -12.19 1.18 -6.47
CA ASN A 121 -12.31 -0.23 -6.84
C ASN A 121 -13.77 -0.69 -6.81
N PRO A 122 -14.41 -0.97 -7.96
CA PRO A 122 -15.80 -1.43 -8.01
C PRO A 122 -15.97 -2.85 -7.45
N GLU A 123 -14.89 -3.60 -7.29
CA GLU A 123 -14.89 -4.96 -6.75
C GLU A 123 -14.59 -5.00 -5.24
N ASN A 124 -14.39 -3.84 -4.60
CA ASN A 124 -14.10 -3.80 -3.18
C ASN A 124 -15.37 -4.13 -2.36
N PRO A 125 -15.41 -5.27 -1.64
CA PRO A 125 -16.58 -5.64 -0.86
C PRO A 125 -16.86 -4.70 0.31
N ALA A 126 -15.86 -3.94 0.77
CA ALA A 126 -16.03 -2.91 1.79
C ALA A 126 -16.51 -1.57 1.20
N GLY A 127 -16.48 -1.42 -0.11
CA GLY A 127 -17.11 -0.33 -0.85
C GLY A 127 -18.63 -0.45 -0.84
N VAL A 128 -19.17 -0.76 0.31
CA VAL A 128 -20.59 -1.06 0.56
C VAL A 128 -21.47 0.17 0.35
N ALA A 129 -20.92 1.37 0.52
CA ALA A 129 -21.56 2.60 0.16
C ALA A 129 -21.00 3.09 -1.18
N PRO A 130 -21.84 3.33 -2.20
CA PRO A 130 -21.40 3.84 -3.50
C PRO A 130 -20.67 5.19 -3.43
N ASP A 131 -20.81 5.87 -2.31
CA ASP A 131 -20.26 7.18 -1.98
C ASP A 131 -19.11 7.12 -0.96
N PHE A 132 -18.68 5.90 -0.56
CA PHE A 132 -17.49 5.77 0.29
C PHE A 132 -16.23 6.14 -0.49
N VAL A 133 -15.42 7.00 0.11
CA VAL A 133 -14.12 7.46 -0.39
C VAL A 133 -13.08 7.29 0.69
N ASP A 134 -12.00 6.59 0.39
CA ASP A 134 -10.85 6.51 1.30
C ASP A 134 -10.01 7.79 1.21
N ALA A 135 -10.27 8.70 2.14
CA ALA A 135 -9.55 9.96 2.22
C ALA A 135 -8.12 9.86 2.82
N GLY A 136 -7.64 8.65 3.09
CA GLY A 136 -6.27 8.41 3.55
C GLY A 136 -5.89 9.20 4.80
N LEU A 137 -4.67 9.75 4.81
CA LEU A 137 -4.16 10.53 5.94
C LEU A 137 -5.05 11.74 6.27
N GLY A 138 -5.56 12.44 5.26
CA GLY A 138 -6.44 13.58 5.47
C GLY A 138 -7.73 13.20 6.21
N GLY A 139 -8.33 12.05 5.86
CA GLY A 139 -9.49 11.51 6.56
C GLY A 139 -9.21 11.21 8.04
N PHE A 140 -8.06 10.60 8.33
CA PHE A 140 -7.61 10.37 9.70
C PHE A 140 -7.43 11.69 10.48
N LEU A 141 -6.73 12.67 9.90
CA LEU A 141 -6.44 13.94 10.55
C LEU A 141 -7.73 14.71 10.85
N LYS A 142 -8.69 14.74 9.91
CA LYS A 142 -10.02 15.32 10.11
C LYS A 142 -10.73 14.68 11.29
N ASN A 143 -10.77 13.36 11.35
CA ASN A 143 -11.43 12.62 12.44
C ASN A 143 -10.72 12.81 13.79
N ALA A 144 -9.40 13.04 13.76
CA ALA A 144 -8.59 13.34 14.94
C ALA A 144 -8.70 14.79 15.41
N GLY A 145 -9.47 15.65 14.71
CA GLY A 145 -9.76 17.04 15.09
C GLY A 145 -8.66 18.03 14.73
N TYR A 146 -7.85 17.74 13.72
CA TYR A 146 -6.88 18.70 13.17
C TYR A 146 -7.59 19.82 12.40
N ASP A 147 -6.92 20.96 12.27
CA ASP A 147 -7.42 22.12 11.54
C ASP A 147 -7.60 21.80 10.04
N GLU A 148 -8.55 22.49 9.39
CA GLU A 148 -8.98 22.22 8.01
C GLU A 148 -7.82 22.31 7.00
N ASP A 149 -6.99 23.31 7.12
CA ASP A 149 -5.81 23.49 6.25
C ASP A 149 -4.79 22.34 6.38
N VAL A 150 -4.73 21.69 7.55
CA VAL A 150 -3.84 20.54 7.80
C VAL A 150 -4.40 19.27 7.15
N TYR A 151 -5.68 18.95 7.38
CA TYR A 151 -6.22 17.71 6.83
C TYR A 151 -6.52 17.80 5.34
N GLU A 152 -6.88 18.96 4.79
CA GLU A 152 -7.07 19.14 3.35
C GLU A 152 -5.78 18.98 2.56
N ALA A 153 -4.65 19.45 3.09
CA ALA A 153 -3.34 19.27 2.47
C ALA A 153 -2.93 17.77 2.36
N GLU A 154 -3.51 16.92 3.20
CA GLU A 154 -3.22 15.48 3.25
C GLU A 154 -4.37 14.61 2.71
N TRP A 155 -5.42 15.21 2.15
CA TRP A 155 -6.61 14.53 1.68
C TRP A 155 -6.29 13.59 0.50
N GLY A 156 -6.67 12.31 0.62
CA GLY A 156 -6.44 11.27 -0.38
C GLY A 156 -5.04 10.67 -0.38
N LYS A 157 -4.13 11.15 0.46
CA LYS A 157 -2.76 10.63 0.52
C LYS A 157 -2.69 9.33 1.32
N GLN A 158 -2.10 8.30 0.70
CA GLN A 158 -1.87 6.98 1.28
C GLN A 158 -0.39 6.79 1.59
N LYS A 159 -0.08 6.01 2.63
CA LYS A 159 1.31 5.75 3.02
C LYS A 159 2.03 4.99 1.93
N VAL A 160 3.23 5.43 1.56
CA VAL A 160 4.13 4.72 0.66
C VAL A 160 4.52 3.35 1.27
N PRO A 161 4.08 2.21 0.70
CA PRO A 161 4.37 0.91 1.28
C PRO A 161 5.78 0.44 0.95
N THR A 162 6.28 -0.52 1.73
CA THR A 162 7.46 -1.29 1.32
C THR A 162 7.18 -2.07 0.04
N LEU A 163 8.19 -2.21 -0.83
CA LEU A 163 8.10 -3.11 -1.99
C LEU A 163 8.70 -4.50 -1.71
N ARG A 164 9.13 -4.76 -0.46
CA ARG A 164 9.55 -6.10 -0.07
C ARG A 164 8.41 -7.09 -0.27
N ASN A 165 8.73 -8.23 -0.85
CA ASN A 165 7.76 -9.28 -1.14
C ASN A 165 6.59 -8.87 -2.07
N VAL A 166 6.70 -7.76 -2.79
CA VAL A 166 5.63 -7.23 -3.64
C VAL A 166 5.18 -8.23 -4.72
N GLY A 167 6.10 -9.04 -5.25
CA GLY A 167 5.81 -10.12 -6.22
C GLY A 167 5.67 -11.51 -5.60
N LYS A 168 5.83 -11.68 -4.27
CA LYS A 168 5.83 -13.01 -3.63
C LYS A 168 4.42 -13.60 -3.58
N GLY A 169 4.31 -14.90 -3.90
CA GLY A 169 3.05 -15.64 -3.82
C GLY A 169 2.01 -15.25 -4.86
N SER A 170 2.40 -14.56 -5.94
CA SER A 170 1.48 -14.23 -7.04
C SER A 170 1.08 -15.48 -7.82
N CYS A 171 -0.21 -15.64 -8.07
CA CYS A 171 -0.75 -16.72 -8.90
C CYS A 171 -0.30 -16.67 -10.37
N GLU A 172 0.21 -15.52 -10.83
CA GLU A 172 0.67 -15.35 -12.21
C GLU A 172 1.86 -16.26 -12.54
N ALA A 173 2.75 -16.53 -11.58
CA ALA A 173 3.93 -17.36 -11.78
C ALA A 173 3.59 -18.86 -11.77
N GLU A 174 2.62 -19.27 -10.96
CA GLU A 174 2.25 -20.67 -10.73
C GLU A 174 0.73 -20.79 -10.45
N PRO A 175 -0.14 -20.62 -11.46
CA PRO A 175 -1.60 -20.58 -11.26
C PRO A 175 -2.18 -21.87 -10.67
N GLU A 176 -1.50 -23.01 -10.83
CA GLU A 176 -1.91 -24.32 -10.29
C GLU A 176 -1.42 -24.56 -8.85
N ASN A 177 -0.63 -23.64 -8.28
CA ASN A 177 -0.15 -23.76 -6.90
C ASN A 177 -1.28 -23.43 -5.93
N PRO A 178 -1.71 -24.37 -5.04
CA PRO A 178 -2.80 -24.11 -4.09
C PRO A 178 -2.46 -23.02 -3.04
N ASP A 179 -1.17 -22.72 -2.86
CA ASP A 179 -0.70 -21.69 -1.94
C ASP A 179 -0.53 -20.32 -2.64
N CYS A 180 -0.88 -20.20 -3.91
CA CYS A 180 -0.81 -18.95 -4.62
C CYS A 180 -1.87 -17.96 -4.13
N ILE A 181 -1.51 -16.69 -4.10
CA ILE A 181 -2.39 -15.61 -3.67
C ILE A 181 -2.70 -14.72 -4.87
N VAL A 182 -3.98 -14.46 -5.10
CA VAL A 182 -4.39 -13.41 -6.04
C VAL A 182 -4.03 -12.08 -5.39
N LYS A 183 -3.00 -11.43 -5.92
CA LYS A 183 -2.54 -10.14 -5.42
C LYS A 183 -3.55 -9.05 -5.75
N ALA A 184 -3.65 -8.10 -4.83
CA ALA A 184 -4.31 -6.83 -5.03
C ALA A 184 -3.33 -5.73 -4.63
N TYR A 185 -3.22 -4.69 -5.44
CA TYR A 185 -2.27 -3.59 -5.27
C TYR A 185 -3.02 -2.28 -5.15
N ALA A 186 -2.35 -1.26 -4.62
CA ALA A 186 -2.87 0.00 -4.14
C ALA A 186 -3.70 -0.16 -2.84
N HIS A 187 -4.08 0.96 -2.19
CA HIS A 187 -4.78 0.98 -0.90
C HIS A 187 -6.14 0.26 -0.95
N ASN A 188 -6.85 0.40 -2.07
CA ASN A 188 -8.19 -0.17 -2.27
C ASN A 188 -8.19 -1.48 -3.10
N GLY A 189 -7.02 -2.00 -3.48
CA GLY A 189 -6.90 -3.25 -4.23
C GLY A 189 -7.39 -3.19 -5.68
N TYR A 190 -7.40 -2.02 -6.30
CA TYR A 190 -7.87 -1.83 -7.68
C TYR A 190 -7.08 -2.66 -8.69
N PHE A 191 -5.72 -2.68 -8.57
CA PHE A 191 -4.86 -3.43 -9.49
C PHE A 191 -4.71 -4.88 -9.04
N LYS A 192 -4.71 -5.81 -10.01
CA LYS A 192 -4.57 -7.26 -9.76
C LYS A 192 -3.21 -7.79 -10.22
N SER A 193 -2.40 -6.96 -10.85
CA SER A 193 -1.06 -7.33 -11.32
C SER A 193 -0.03 -6.22 -11.13
N LEU A 194 1.25 -6.58 -11.04
CA LEU A 194 2.35 -5.61 -11.07
C LEU A 194 2.44 -4.92 -12.41
N GLU A 195 2.13 -5.63 -13.49
CA GLU A 195 2.07 -5.11 -14.84
C GLU A 195 1.03 -3.98 -14.96
N GLY A 196 -0.15 -4.18 -14.36
CA GLY A 196 -1.23 -3.19 -14.39
C GLY A 196 -0.88 -1.91 -13.62
N ILE A 197 -0.35 -2.03 -12.39
CA ILE A 197 0.00 -0.84 -11.60
C ILE A 197 1.19 -0.09 -12.20
N VAL A 198 2.20 -0.77 -12.75
CA VAL A 198 3.32 -0.12 -13.44
C VAL A 198 2.85 0.59 -14.71
N HIS A 199 1.93 -0.03 -15.45
CA HIS A 199 1.32 0.59 -16.64
C HIS A 199 0.48 1.82 -16.27
N PHE A 200 -0.25 1.78 -15.17
CA PHE A 200 -0.97 2.94 -14.63
C PHE A 200 -0.02 4.09 -14.31
N TYR A 201 1.06 3.84 -13.59
CA TYR A 201 2.05 4.88 -13.28
C TYR A 201 2.69 5.48 -14.53
N ASN A 202 2.85 4.70 -15.59
CA ASN A 202 3.37 5.18 -16.85
C ASN A 202 2.36 6.01 -17.65
N THR A 203 1.05 5.74 -17.53
CA THR A 203 0.06 6.19 -18.53
C THR A 203 -1.17 6.88 -17.96
N ARG A 204 -1.28 7.06 -16.65
CA ARG A 204 -2.47 7.64 -15.99
C ARG A 204 -2.89 8.98 -16.63
N ASP A 205 -1.93 9.86 -16.89
CA ASP A 205 -2.20 11.21 -17.37
C ASP A 205 -2.13 11.32 -18.91
N VAL A 206 -1.78 10.23 -19.60
CA VAL A 206 -1.68 10.17 -21.07
C VAL A 206 -2.90 9.53 -21.71
N LYS A 207 -3.51 8.55 -21.03
CA LYS A 207 -4.73 7.90 -21.50
C LYS A 207 -5.96 8.75 -21.21
N PRO A 208 -7.02 8.62 -22.03
CA PRO A 208 -8.29 9.30 -21.74
C PRO A 208 -8.92 8.75 -20.46
N GLU A 209 -9.75 9.57 -19.82
CA GLU A 209 -10.61 9.12 -18.74
C GLU A 209 -11.68 8.16 -19.25
N CYS A 210 -11.95 7.08 -18.53
CA CYS A 210 -13.02 6.14 -18.84
C CYS A 210 -14.40 6.81 -18.65
N PRO A 211 -15.40 6.41 -19.45
CA PRO A 211 -16.74 7.01 -19.35
C PRO A 211 -17.53 6.57 -18.10
N ALA A 212 -17.01 5.61 -17.36
CA ALA A 212 -17.60 5.07 -16.14
C ALA A 212 -16.52 4.46 -15.23
N LEU A 213 -16.93 4.06 -14.03
CA LEU A 213 -16.09 3.30 -13.12
C LEU A 213 -15.90 1.87 -13.65
N TYR A 214 -14.72 1.61 -14.23
CA TYR A 214 -14.32 0.31 -14.78
C TYR A 214 -13.42 -0.44 -13.80
N THR A 215 -13.47 -1.77 -13.82
CA THR A 215 -12.43 -2.62 -13.25
C THR A 215 -11.11 -2.41 -13.98
N GLU A 216 -9.97 -2.82 -13.38
CA GLU A 216 -8.67 -2.78 -14.07
C GLU A 216 -8.72 -3.45 -15.45
N ALA A 217 -9.33 -4.65 -15.54
CA ALA A 217 -9.42 -5.40 -16.79
C ALA A 217 -10.23 -4.66 -17.88
N GLU A 218 -11.35 -4.04 -17.51
CA GLU A 218 -12.18 -3.25 -18.42
C GLU A 218 -11.45 -1.99 -18.88
N ALA A 219 -10.76 -1.30 -17.95
CA ALA A 219 -9.99 -0.10 -18.24
C ALA A 219 -8.84 -0.39 -19.22
N LEU A 220 -8.08 -1.47 -18.98
CA LEU A 220 -7.02 -1.93 -19.86
C LEU A 220 -7.55 -2.28 -21.26
N ALA A 221 -8.68 -3.01 -21.34
CA ALA A 221 -9.31 -3.38 -22.61
C ALA A 221 -9.83 -2.17 -23.37
N ALA A 222 -10.35 -1.16 -22.67
CA ALA A 222 -10.85 0.09 -23.27
C ALA A 222 -9.73 1.11 -23.59
N GLY A 223 -8.54 0.92 -23.04
CA GLY A 223 -7.41 1.83 -23.23
C GLY A 223 -7.56 3.18 -22.52
N CYS A 224 -8.26 3.20 -21.37
CA CYS A 224 -8.52 4.40 -20.57
C CYS A 224 -8.25 4.10 -19.08
N TRP A 225 -8.29 5.13 -18.23
CA TRP A 225 -8.29 4.96 -16.77
C TRP A 225 -9.53 5.66 -16.19
N PRO A 226 -10.23 5.08 -15.21
CA PRO A 226 -11.30 5.79 -14.50
C PRO A 226 -10.77 7.00 -13.76
N ALA A 227 -11.65 7.94 -13.43
CA ALA A 227 -11.32 9.06 -12.55
C ALA A 227 -10.73 8.56 -11.22
N PRO A 228 -9.81 9.32 -10.60
CA PRO A 228 -9.26 8.99 -9.29
C PRO A 228 -10.36 8.94 -8.23
N GLU A 229 -10.24 8.05 -7.24
CA GLU A 229 -11.13 7.99 -6.08
C GLU A 229 -11.16 9.32 -5.33
N VAL A 230 -9.99 9.93 -5.15
CA VAL A 230 -9.81 11.28 -4.60
C VAL A 230 -9.04 12.12 -5.60
N ALA A 231 -9.67 13.18 -6.11
CA ALA A 231 -9.08 14.03 -7.14
C ALA A 231 -8.13 15.10 -6.57
N GLU A 232 -8.29 15.43 -5.28
CA GLU A 232 -7.48 16.41 -4.58
C GLU A 232 -6.07 15.85 -4.34
N ASN A 233 -5.07 16.71 -4.39
CA ASN A 233 -3.67 16.41 -4.09
C ASN A 233 -3.04 15.26 -4.91
N VAL A 234 -3.59 14.93 -6.09
CA VAL A 234 -3.01 13.90 -6.96
C VAL A 234 -1.61 14.31 -7.40
N ASN A 235 -0.63 13.43 -7.18
CA ASN A 235 0.75 13.63 -7.63
C ASN A 235 0.85 13.48 -9.15
N THR A 236 1.11 14.57 -9.84
CA THR A 236 1.31 14.63 -11.29
C THR A 236 2.77 14.85 -11.69
N ASP A 237 3.67 15.04 -10.70
CA ASP A 237 5.08 15.38 -10.96
C ASP A 237 5.97 14.13 -11.11
N GLU A 238 5.59 13.03 -10.48
CA GLU A 238 6.45 11.86 -10.32
C GLU A 238 5.95 10.60 -11.03
N LEU A 239 4.70 10.61 -11.47
CA LEU A 239 4.07 9.51 -12.21
C LEU A 239 2.94 10.03 -13.11
N GLY A 240 2.38 9.16 -13.96
CA GLY A 240 1.25 9.48 -14.84
C GLY A 240 1.66 9.65 -16.32
N ASP A 241 2.85 10.16 -16.57
CA ASP A 241 3.46 10.30 -17.91
C ASP A 241 4.96 10.06 -17.85
N LEU A 242 5.37 8.79 -17.74
CA LEU A 242 6.79 8.42 -17.64
C LEU A 242 7.43 8.15 -19.00
N GLY A 243 6.63 7.98 -20.06
CA GLY A 243 7.09 7.68 -21.41
C GLY A 243 7.84 6.35 -21.53
N LEU A 244 7.56 5.37 -20.65
CA LEU A 244 8.15 4.03 -20.72
C LEU A 244 7.60 3.25 -21.90
N THR A 245 8.46 2.45 -22.55
CA THR A 245 7.98 1.46 -23.51
C THR A 245 7.46 0.21 -22.81
N PRO A 246 6.65 -0.65 -23.46
CA PRO A 246 6.19 -1.90 -22.87
C PRO A 246 7.33 -2.80 -22.35
N GLU A 247 8.47 -2.82 -23.05
CA GLU A 247 9.65 -3.58 -22.63
C GLU A 247 10.36 -2.93 -21.43
N GLU A 248 10.21 -1.62 -21.22
CA GLU A 248 10.71 -0.93 -20.04
C GLU A 248 9.82 -1.17 -18.84
N GLU A 249 8.49 -1.17 -19.01
CA GLU A 249 7.55 -1.59 -17.97
C GLU A 249 7.82 -3.03 -17.52
N ALA A 250 7.94 -3.97 -18.49
CA ALA A 250 8.25 -5.37 -18.20
C ALA A 250 9.58 -5.53 -17.45
N ALA A 251 10.61 -4.77 -17.79
CA ALA A 251 11.89 -4.80 -17.08
C ALA A 251 11.75 -4.29 -15.62
N ILE A 252 10.97 -3.25 -15.37
CA ILE A 252 10.67 -2.78 -13.99
C ILE A 252 9.97 -3.88 -13.21
N VAL A 253 8.96 -4.53 -13.78
CA VAL A 253 8.26 -5.66 -13.15
C VAL A 253 9.21 -6.81 -12.86
N ALA A 254 10.10 -7.16 -13.81
CA ALA A 254 11.12 -8.19 -13.58
C ALA A 254 12.04 -7.84 -12.40
N PHE A 255 12.43 -6.58 -12.25
CA PHE A 255 13.17 -6.11 -11.08
C PHE A 255 12.35 -6.23 -9.79
N LEU A 256 11.10 -5.78 -9.76
CA LEU A 256 10.23 -5.85 -8.58
C LEU A 256 10.08 -7.30 -8.07
N LYS A 257 9.97 -8.28 -8.98
CA LYS A 257 9.91 -9.71 -8.65
C LYS A 257 11.19 -10.22 -7.94
N THR A 258 12.34 -9.53 -8.10
CA THR A 258 13.58 -9.87 -7.39
C THR A 258 13.57 -9.51 -5.90
N LEU A 259 12.58 -8.76 -5.42
CA LEU A 259 12.47 -8.31 -4.04
C LEU A 259 11.75 -9.32 -3.13
N SER A 260 11.44 -10.51 -3.65
CA SER A 260 10.76 -11.59 -2.91
C SER A 260 11.75 -12.41 -2.08
N ASP A 261 11.51 -12.50 -0.78
CA ASP A 261 12.32 -13.28 0.16
C ASP A 261 12.19 -14.79 -0.05
N GLY A 262 13.23 -15.53 0.39
CA GLY A 262 13.30 -16.98 0.24
C GLY A 262 13.87 -17.42 -1.11
N TYR A 263 14.58 -16.55 -1.82
CA TYR A 263 15.21 -16.92 -3.10
C TYR A 263 16.31 -17.97 -2.89
N VAL A 264 16.23 -19.05 -3.65
CA VAL A 264 17.24 -20.12 -3.72
C VAL A 264 18.02 -19.98 -5.03
N PRO A 265 19.36 -19.81 -4.98
CA PRO A 265 20.21 -19.65 -6.16
C PRO A 265 20.25 -20.86 -7.08
#